data_519d5b9b31510efe301e6939f741fe0b
#
_entry.id   519d5b9b31510efe301e6939f741fe0b
#
_cell.length_a   1.000
_cell.length_b   1.000
_cell.length_c   1.000
_cell.angle_alpha   90.00
_cell.angle_beta   90.00
_cell.angle_gamma   90.00
#
_symmetry.space_group_name_H-M   'P 1'
#
loop_
_entity.id
_entity.type
_entity.pdbx_description
1 polymer ?
#
loop_
_entity_poly.entity_id
_entity_poly.type
_entity_poly.pdbx_seq_one_letter_code
_entity_poly.pdbx_strand_id
1 'polypeptide(L)' 'MSEQITLHYQCRLCGKQLDRGIHLGPPSPGTCSKAAKVRGFHGPHRWVIVSLPKSA' A
#
# COMPACT_ATOMS: atom_id res chain seq x y z
N MET A 1 -24.16 12.97 -4.14
CA MET A 1 -23.49 11.72 -3.88
C MET A 1 -22.01 11.84 -4.11
N SER A 2 -21.25 11.52 -3.12
CA SER A 2 -19.82 11.61 -3.25
C SER A 2 -19.29 10.31 -3.85
N GLU A 3 -18.51 10.43 -4.90
CA GLU A 3 -17.81 9.30 -5.46
C GLU A 3 -16.61 9.02 -4.61
N GLN A 4 -16.44 7.76 -4.26
CA GLN A 4 -15.26 7.36 -3.51
C GLN A 4 -14.17 6.96 -4.50
N ILE A 5 -13.07 7.67 -4.41
CA ILE A 5 -11.91 7.37 -5.24
C ILE A 5 -11.05 6.40 -4.47
N THR A 6 -10.72 5.29 -5.11
CA THR A 6 -9.91 4.25 -4.50
C THR A 6 -8.56 4.19 -5.18
N LEU A 7 -7.50 4.18 -4.38
CA LEU A 7 -6.15 4.01 -4.87
C LEU A 7 -5.71 2.58 -4.65
N HIS A 8 -4.99 2.05 -5.62
CA HIS A 8 -4.45 0.70 -5.53
C HIS A 8 -3.00 0.78 -5.12
N TYR A 9 -2.69 0.18 -3.99
CA TYR A 9 -1.34 0.13 -3.46
C TYR A 9 -0.75 -1.25 -3.64
N GLN A 10 0.54 -1.30 -3.81
CA GLN A 10 1.25 -2.56 -3.87
C GLN A 10 2.56 -2.43 -3.12
N CYS A 11 2.89 -3.45 -2.34
CA CYS A 11 4.17 -3.50 -1.66
C CYS A 11 5.26 -3.84 -2.67
N ARG A 12 6.29 -2.99 -2.74
CA ARG A 12 7.39 -3.21 -3.68
C ARG A 12 8.22 -4.43 -3.35
N LEU A 13 8.12 -4.92 -2.13
CA LEU A 13 8.99 -6.00 -1.65
C LEU A 13 8.35 -7.36 -1.81
N CYS A 14 7.10 -7.50 -1.39
CA CYS A 14 6.43 -8.80 -1.44
C CYS A 14 5.34 -8.90 -2.51
N GLY A 15 4.95 -7.79 -3.10
CA GLY A 15 3.92 -7.76 -4.13
C GLY A 15 2.50 -7.77 -3.61
N LYS A 16 2.32 -7.67 -2.30
CA LYS A 16 0.98 -7.64 -1.74
C LYS A 16 0.21 -6.42 -2.24
N GLN A 17 -1.03 -6.60 -2.61
CA GLN A 17 -1.87 -5.53 -3.12
C GLN A 17 -2.95 -5.17 -2.13
N LEU A 18 -3.29 -3.88 -2.09
CA LEU A 18 -4.29 -3.38 -1.15
C LEU A 18 -4.93 -2.13 -1.74
N ASP A 19 -6.25 -2.03 -1.59
CA ASP A 19 -6.99 -0.87 -2.04
C ASP A 19 -7.38 -0.02 -0.85
N ARG A 20 -7.23 1.30 -1.00
CA ARG A 20 -7.61 2.25 0.05
C ARG A 20 -8.31 3.43 -0.57
N GLY A 21 -9.31 3.95 0.12
CA GLY A 21 -9.92 5.20 -0.30
C GLY A 21 -8.91 6.33 -0.22
N ILE A 22 -9.01 7.25 -1.15
CA ILE A 22 -8.04 8.34 -1.24
C ILE A 22 -8.03 9.19 0.04
N HIS A 23 -9.17 9.29 0.70
CA HIS A 23 -9.27 10.08 1.93
C HIS A 23 -8.67 9.39 3.14
N LEU A 24 -8.39 8.09 3.04
CA LEU A 24 -7.82 7.33 4.14
C LEU A 24 -6.29 7.39 4.16
N GLY A 25 -5.72 7.80 3.04
CA GLY A 25 -4.27 7.82 2.92
C GLY A 25 -3.68 6.43 2.72
N PRO A 26 -2.36 6.32 2.75
CA PRO A 26 -1.69 5.05 2.53
C PRO A 26 -1.98 4.07 3.66
N PRO A 27 -1.93 2.75 3.36
CA PRO A 27 -2.16 1.75 4.39
C PRO A 27 -1.03 1.71 5.41
N SER A 28 -1.35 1.12 6.57
CA SER A 28 -0.34 0.95 7.60
C SER A 28 0.81 0.10 7.06
N PRO A 29 2.07 0.45 7.37
CA PRO A 29 3.21 -0.30 6.86
C PRO A 29 3.26 -1.73 7.36
N GLY A 30 2.91 -1.96 8.60
CA GLY A 30 2.92 -3.31 9.13
C GLY A 30 4.28 -3.97 9.05
N THR A 31 4.29 -5.27 8.82
CA THR A 31 5.52 -6.06 8.72
C THR A 31 5.52 -6.82 7.40
N CYS A 32 6.58 -6.66 6.62
CA CYS A 32 6.70 -7.32 5.33
C CYS A 32 7.70 -8.48 5.44
N SER A 33 7.24 -9.69 5.15
CA SER A 33 8.10 -10.88 5.26
C SER A 33 9.24 -10.86 4.24
N LYS A 34 9.12 -10.06 3.19
CA LYS A 34 10.15 -9.93 2.17
C LYS A 34 11.10 -8.78 2.45
N ALA A 35 10.82 -7.96 3.45
CA ALA A 35 11.69 -6.85 3.81
C ALA A 35 12.90 -7.38 4.55
N ALA A 36 14.02 -6.67 4.42
CA ALA A 36 15.23 -7.05 5.13
C ALA A 36 15.00 -6.97 6.64
N LYS A 37 15.55 -7.93 7.35
CA LYS A 37 15.44 -7.94 8.79
C LYS A 37 16.38 -6.92 9.41
N VAL A 38 15.85 -6.16 10.35
CA VAL A 38 16.64 -5.24 11.15
C VAL A 38 16.45 -5.65 12.60
N ARG A 39 17.54 -6.01 13.26
CA ARG A 39 17.50 -6.46 14.67
C ARG A 39 16.55 -7.63 14.88
N GLY A 40 16.48 -8.53 13.90
CA GLY A 40 15.66 -9.72 13.99
C GLY A 40 14.20 -9.54 13.60
N PHE A 41 13.82 -8.32 13.22
CA PHE A 41 12.44 -8.04 12.81
C PHE A 41 12.40 -7.61 11.36
N HIS A 42 11.38 -8.06 10.66
CA HIS A 42 11.17 -7.65 9.29
C HIS A 42 10.78 -6.18 9.24
N GLY A 43 11.23 -5.49 8.19
CA GLY A 43 10.89 -4.11 8.00
C GLY A 43 9.45 -3.92 7.52
N PRO A 44 9.03 -2.68 7.36
CA PRO A 44 7.67 -2.37 6.94
C PRO A 44 7.46 -2.63 5.45
N HIS A 45 6.19 -2.78 5.06
CA HIS A 45 5.82 -2.81 3.65
C HIS A 45 6.16 -1.48 3.00
N ARG A 46 6.58 -1.55 1.74
CA ARG A 46 6.86 -0.35 0.94
C ARG A 46 5.71 -0.15 -0.02
N TRP A 47 4.69 0.54 0.43
CA TRP A 47 3.50 0.75 -0.38
C TRP A 47 3.74 1.80 -1.45
N VAL A 48 3.40 1.46 -2.69
CA VAL A 48 3.45 2.39 -3.81
C VAL A 48 2.10 2.35 -4.53
N ILE A 49 1.75 3.45 -5.15
CA ILE A 49 0.51 3.52 -5.91
C ILE A 49 0.79 2.94 -7.30
N VAL A 50 0.12 1.84 -7.62
CA VAL A 50 0.33 1.17 -8.91
C VAL A 50 -0.75 1.50 -9.93
N SER A 51 -1.86 2.09 -9.46
CA SER A 51 -2.95 2.43 -10.35
C SER A 51 -3.65 3.65 -9.80
N LEU A 52 -3.78 4.69 -10.61
CA LEU A 52 -4.52 5.88 -10.23
C LEU A 52 -5.94 5.76 -10.76
N PRO A 53 -6.91 6.34 -10.04
CA PRO A 53 -8.27 6.35 -10.54
C PRO A 53 -8.33 7.13 -11.83
N LYS A 54 -9.04 6.60 -12.79
CA LYS A 54 -9.28 7.33 -14.02
C LYS A 54 -10.34 8.37 -13.76
N SER A 55 -10.03 9.60 -14.07
CA SER A 55 -11.08 10.60 -14.05
C SER A 55 -11.88 10.41 -15.33
N ALA A 56 -13.13 10.23 -15.12
CA ALA A 56 -14.03 10.03 -16.25
C ALA A 56 -14.27 11.33 -16.99
#